data_1af6fb52035a55da316fc16b7f0f2b10
#
_entry.id   1af6fb52035a55da316fc16b7f0f2b10
#
_cell.length_a   1.000
_cell.length_b   1.000
_cell.length_c   1.000
_cell.angle_alpha   90.00
_cell.angle_beta   90.00
_cell.angle_gamma   90.00
#
_symmetry.space_group_name_H-M   'P 1'
#
loop_
_entity.id
_entity.type
_entity.pdbx_description
1 polymer ?
#
loop_
_entity_poly.entity_id
_entity_poly.type
_entity_poly.pdbx_seq_one_letter_code
_entity_poly.pdbx_strand_id
1 'polypeptide(L)'
;TELHLKRCIVGGLERVYEIGRLFRNEGMDATHNPEFTTIEIYQAYTDYHGMMELCEDLFSRCCMLVNGTTKIKYGEYDIDLTPPFARLSMNDAVKQYANADFLGCATDEEARELAKKIKLPFDDKTATKGKLLALAFDEFVEDKLIQPTFIIDYPVENSPLSKRKKGVSGITERFELFINTWEMCNAYSELNDPIDQLERFQEQLRLSEKGDDEAMFIDMDFVRALEYGMPTCSGMGIGIDRLTMFMTNQPSIQDVLFFPQMRPEKKVVSDPVEKYTEIGVPEEWVPVIQKMGYLTVESLRKLAPGKFFNDLCGFNKKNKLGLKAPSIDEVKGWCDAN
;
A
#
# COMPACT_ATOMS: atom_id res chain seq x y z
N THR A 1 5.16 14.26 -9.69
CA THR A 1 6.31 15.14 -9.40
C THR A 1 7.60 14.61 -9.99
N GLU A 2 7.89 13.33 -9.88
CA GLU A 2 9.11 12.63 -10.30
C GLU A 2 9.61 13.04 -11.70
N LEU A 3 8.80 12.85 -12.76
CA LEU A 3 9.23 13.15 -14.13
C LEU A 3 9.53 14.64 -14.36
N HIS A 4 8.89 15.54 -13.59
CA HIS A 4 9.16 16.97 -13.65
C HIS A 4 10.53 17.32 -13.04
N LEU A 5 10.88 16.71 -11.90
CA LEU A 5 12.18 16.91 -11.26
C LEU A 5 13.32 16.34 -12.10
N LYS A 6 13.10 15.19 -12.76
CA LYS A 6 14.06 14.64 -13.73
C LYS A 6 14.29 15.58 -14.92
N ARG A 7 13.24 16.26 -15.44
CA ARG A 7 13.42 17.29 -16.46
C ARG A 7 14.26 18.47 -15.98
N CYS A 8 14.19 18.82 -14.70
CA CYS A 8 15.09 19.83 -14.11
C CYS A 8 16.57 19.35 -14.15
N ILE A 9 16.83 18.07 -13.90
CA ILE A 9 18.17 17.48 -14.04
C ILE A 9 18.65 17.52 -15.50
N VAL A 10 17.79 17.18 -16.48
CA VAL A 10 18.09 17.34 -17.91
C VAL A 10 18.40 18.80 -18.25
N GLY A 11 17.67 19.74 -17.64
CA GLY A 11 17.89 21.18 -17.80
C GLY A 11 19.17 21.73 -17.13
N GLY A 12 19.96 20.89 -16.45
CA GLY A 12 21.25 21.26 -15.87
C GLY A 12 21.21 21.64 -14.39
N LEU A 13 20.10 21.45 -13.67
CA LEU A 13 20.07 21.58 -12.22
C LEU A 13 20.68 20.31 -11.59
N GLU A 14 21.79 20.45 -10.89
CA GLU A 14 22.52 19.29 -10.34
C GLU A 14 21.84 18.64 -9.13
N ARG A 15 21.10 19.42 -8.36
CA ARG A 15 20.38 18.94 -7.16
C ARG A 15 19.04 19.64 -7.07
N VAL A 16 18.00 18.84 -6.98
CA VAL A 16 16.62 19.32 -6.84
C VAL A 16 15.89 18.51 -5.79
N TYR A 17 14.96 19.15 -5.11
CA TYR A 17 14.03 18.45 -4.24
C TYR A 17 12.69 19.19 -4.22
N GLU A 18 11.65 18.44 -3.89
CA GLU A 18 10.32 18.97 -3.60
C GLU A 18 9.78 18.28 -2.34
N ILE A 19 9.20 19.06 -1.44
CA ILE A 19 8.39 18.57 -0.33
C ILE A 19 6.97 19.01 -0.62
N GLY A 20 6.08 18.05 -0.80
CA GLY A 20 4.72 18.31 -1.20
C GLY A 20 3.73 17.26 -0.76
N ARG A 21 2.44 17.60 -0.89
CA ARG A 21 1.35 16.68 -0.66
C ARG A 21 1.03 15.90 -1.92
N LEU A 22 0.95 14.60 -1.77
CA LEU A 22 0.51 13.67 -2.81
C LEU A 22 -0.83 13.07 -2.44
N PHE A 23 -1.55 12.61 -3.47
CA PHE A 23 -2.83 11.95 -3.33
C PHE A 23 -2.77 10.61 -4.04
N ARG A 24 -3.16 9.54 -3.33
CA ARG A 24 -3.33 8.20 -3.91
C ARG A 24 -4.71 7.67 -3.55
N ASN A 25 -5.32 6.93 -4.48
CA ASN A 25 -6.59 6.26 -4.23
C ASN A 25 -6.37 4.97 -3.43
N GLU A 26 -5.87 5.13 -2.22
CA GLU A 26 -5.57 4.03 -1.30
C GLU A 26 -6.62 3.95 -0.18
N GLY A 27 -6.71 2.79 0.46
CA GLY A 27 -7.50 2.63 1.67
C GLY A 27 -6.91 3.40 2.84
N MET A 28 -7.74 3.73 3.83
CA MET A 28 -7.29 4.34 5.08
C MET A 28 -7.05 3.27 6.14
N ASP A 29 -5.81 3.18 6.62
CA ASP A 29 -5.41 2.31 7.73
C ASP A 29 -4.45 3.04 8.69
N ALA A 30 -3.71 2.32 9.52
CA ALA A 30 -2.79 2.91 10.47
C ALA A 30 -1.59 3.60 9.80
N THR A 31 -1.19 3.17 8.60
CA THR A 31 0.02 3.63 7.91
C THR A 31 -0.27 4.35 6.59
N HIS A 32 -1.54 4.34 6.15
CA HIS A 32 -1.97 4.92 4.88
C HIS A 32 -3.08 5.95 5.08
N ASN A 33 -2.92 7.08 4.41
CA ASN A 33 -3.93 8.13 4.27
C ASN A 33 -3.97 8.59 2.81
N PRO A 34 -5.16 8.84 2.20
CA PRO A 34 -5.28 9.25 0.80
C PRO A 34 -4.49 10.51 0.44
N GLU A 35 -4.30 11.41 1.39
CA GLU A 35 -3.43 12.59 1.31
C GLU A 35 -2.25 12.38 2.26
N PHE A 36 -1.03 12.49 1.75
CA PHE A 36 0.19 12.30 2.53
C PHE A 36 1.31 13.22 2.01
N THR A 37 2.33 13.45 2.83
CA THR A 37 3.46 14.32 2.49
C THR A 37 4.68 13.47 2.15
N THR A 38 5.33 13.80 1.03
CA THR A 38 6.61 13.20 0.64
C THR A 38 7.67 14.26 0.41
N ILE A 39 8.93 13.85 0.49
CA ILE A 39 10.06 14.54 -0.11
C ILE A 39 10.58 13.68 -1.26
N GLU A 40 10.78 14.32 -2.41
CA GLU A 40 11.41 13.76 -3.61
C GLU A 40 12.73 14.49 -3.82
N ILE A 41 13.84 13.77 -3.92
CA ILE A 41 15.20 14.31 -4.05
C ILE A 41 15.84 13.71 -5.29
N TYR A 42 16.49 14.53 -6.13
CA TYR A 42 17.28 14.07 -7.28
C TYR A 42 18.63 14.76 -7.28
N GLN A 43 19.68 13.96 -7.56
CA GLN A 43 21.05 14.45 -7.65
C GLN A 43 21.74 13.89 -8.88
N ALA A 44 22.32 14.80 -9.69
CA ALA A 44 23.19 14.44 -10.81
C ALA A 44 24.55 13.94 -10.33
N TYR A 45 25.24 13.20 -11.20
CA TYR A 45 26.60 12.68 -11.00
C TYR A 45 26.76 11.77 -9.79
N THR A 46 25.69 11.05 -9.43
CA THR A 46 25.65 10.04 -8.38
C THR A 46 24.87 8.81 -8.86
N ASP A 47 24.88 7.77 -8.06
CA ASP A 47 24.14 6.53 -8.25
C ASP A 47 23.35 6.18 -6.98
N TYR A 48 22.70 5.02 -6.97
CA TYR A 48 21.93 4.54 -5.82
C TYR A 48 22.78 4.30 -4.56
N HIS A 49 24.08 4.09 -4.68
CA HIS A 49 24.98 3.99 -3.51
C HIS A 49 25.12 5.34 -2.82
N GLY A 50 25.33 6.42 -3.59
CA GLY A 50 25.38 7.77 -3.04
C GLY A 50 24.04 8.20 -2.41
N MET A 51 22.90 7.69 -2.94
CA MET A 51 21.60 7.91 -2.31
C MET A 51 21.42 7.10 -1.02
N MET A 52 22.00 5.89 -0.89
CA MET A 52 22.02 5.16 0.39
C MET A 52 22.77 5.96 1.46
N GLU A 53 23.93 6.54 1.13
CA GLU A 53 24.70 7.38 2.06
C GLU A 53 23.92 8.63 2.48
N LEU A 54 23.25 9.30 1.54
CA LEU A 54 22.39 10.44 1.83
C LEU A 54 21.20 10.04 2.73
N CYS A 55 20.59 8.90 2.46
CA CYS A 55 19.50 8.35 3.25
C CYS A 55 19.93 8.06 4.69
N GLU A 56 21.07 7.38 4.87
CA GLU A 56 21.67 7.10 6.18
C GLU A 56 21.91 8.39 6.97
N ASP A 57 22.54 9.39 6.34
CA ASP A 57 22.81 10.69 6.97
C ASP A 57 21.51 11.42 7.36
N LEU A 58 20.51 11.42 6.47
CA LEU A 58 19.22 12.08 6.72
C LEU A 58 18.49 11.45 7.91
N PHE A 59 18.32 10.12 7.91
CA PHE A 59 17.61 9.42 8.99
C PHE A 59 18.35 9.56 10.33
N SER A 60 19.68 9.40 10.34
CA SER A 60 20.50 9.56 11.54
C SER A 60 20.42 10.99 12.10
N ARG A 61 20.54 12.02 11.26
CA ARG A 61 20.44 13.43 11.70
C ARG A 61 19.05 13.80 12.19
N CYS A 62 17.99 13.36 11.48
CA CYS A 62 16.63 13.59 11.95
C CYS A 62 16.43 12.97 13.34
N CYS A 63 16.91 11.76 13.54
CA CYS A 63 16.81 11.09 14.85
C CYS A 63 17.59 11.83 15.92
N MET A 64 18.81 12.26 15.65
CA MET A 64 19.61 13.06 16.59
C MET A 64 18.96 14.39 16.94
N LEU A 65 18.35 15.07 15.95
CA LEU A 65 17.68 16.36 16.19
C LEU A 65 16.42 16.22 17.02
N VAL A 66 15.63 15.19 16.79
CA VAL A 66 14.34 14.98 17.48
C VAL A 66 14.51 14.30 18.82
N ASN A 67 15.39 13.28 18.90
CA ASN A 67 15.51 12.40 20.06
C ASN A 67 16.81 12.57 20.86
N GLY A 68 17.78 13.33 20.35
CA GLY A 68 19.09 13.50 20.99
C GLY A 68 20.01 12.28 20.92
N THR A 69 19.60 11.23 20.18
CA THR A 69 20.32 9.96 20.03
C THR A 69 19.93 9.31 18.71
N THR A 70 20.78 8.41 18.18
CA THR A 70 20.47 7.56 17.02
C THR A 70 19.79 6.25 17.42
N LYS A 71 19.71 5.93 18.72
CA LYS A 71 19.08 4.73 19.23
C LYS A 71 17.77 5.08 19.90
N ILE A 72 16.67 4.66 19.31
CA ILE A 72 15.33 5.00 19.76
C ILE A 72 14.51 3.73 20.00
N LYS A 73 13.48 3.87 20.80
CA LYS A 73 12.47 2.83 20.96
C LYS A 73 11.26 3.16 20.09
N TYR A 74 10.86 2.22 19.24
CA TYR A 74 9.62 2.31 18.49
C TYR A 74 8.72 1.11 18.82
N GLY A 75 7.57 1.37 19.45
CA GLY A 75 6.73 0.32 20.03
C GLY A 75 7.50 -0.53 21.02
N GLU A 76 7.66 -1.82 20.74
CA GLU A 76 8.40 -2.77 21.58
C GLU A 76 9.86 -2.94 21.19
N TYR A 77 10.28 -2.41 20.04
CA TYR A 77 11.60 -2.63 19.47
C TYR A 77 12.57 -1.49 19.78
N ASP A 78 13.81 -1.85 20.09
CA ASP A 78 14.94 -0.93 20.12
C ASP A 78 15.55 -0.85 18.71
N ILE A 79 15.54 0.34 18.12
CA ILE A 79 16.01 0.59 16.75
C ILE A 79 17.28 1.43 16.77
N ASP A 80 18.29 0.99 16.04
CA ASP A 80 19.57 1.71 15.94
C ASP A 80 19.75 2.32 14.55
N LEU A 81 19.63 3.64 14.45
CA LEU A 81 19.81 4.44 13.23
C LEU A 81 21.27 4.93 13.06
N THR A 82 22.22 4.26 13.70
CA THR A 82 23.65 4.58 13.52
C THR A 82 24.16 3.96 12.21
N PRO A 83 24.64 4.76 11.25
CA PRO A 83 25.21 4.21 10.01
C PRO A 83 26.47 3.34 10.27
N PRO A 84 26.78 2.39 9.38
CA PRO A 84 26.05 2.03 8.17
C PRO A 84 24.86 1.09 8.45
N PHE A 85 23.76 1.25 7.68
CA PHE A 85 22.64 0.32 7.73
C PHE A 85 22.96 -1.00 6.99
N ALA A 86 22.25 -2.07 7.34
CA ALA A 86 22.41 -3.34 6.65
C ALA A 86 22.01 -3.21 5.16
N ARG A 87 22.69 -3.95 4.28
CA ARG A 87 22.39 -4.02 2.84
C ARG A 87 22.24 -5.48 2.45
N LEU A 88 21.07 -5.82 1.89
CA LEU A 88 20.74 -7.20 1.53
C LEU A 88 20.05 -7.21 0.17
N SER A 89 20.48 -8.04 -0.77
CA SER A 89 19.76 -8.17 -2.03
C SER A 89 18.42 -8.84 -1.82
N MET A 90 17.42 -8.46 -2.61
CA MET A 90 16.06 -9.05 -2.50
C MET A 90 16.11 -10.57 -2.62
N ASN A 91 16.92 -11.10 -3.56
CA ASN A 91 17.05 -12.55 -3.74
C ASN A 91 17.76 -13.23 -2.56
N ASP A 92 18.79 -12.59 -1.96
CA ASP A 92 19.47 -13.16 -0.79
C ASP A 92 18.58 -13.09 0.45
N ALA A 93 17.75 -12.05 0.56
CA ALA A 93 16.72 -11.97 1.60
C ALA A 93 15.73 -13.14 1.48
N VAL A 94 15.18 -13.39 0.28
CA VAL A 94 14.28 -14.53 0.04
C VAL A 94 14.99 -15.87 0.25
N LYS A 95 16.27 -16.01 -0.12
CA LYS A 95 17.07 -17.21 0.24
C LYS A 95 17.15 -17.40 1.75
N GLN A 96 17.41 -16.34 2.49
CA GLN A 96 17.60 -16.39 3.94
C GLN A 96 16.30 -16.78 4.67
N TYR A 97 15.15 -16.23 4.28
CA TYR A 97 13.89 -16.37 5.02
C TYR A 97 12.96 -17.45 4.45
N ALA A 98 12.99 -17.68 3.12
CA ALA A 98 12.14 -18.68 2.44
C ALA A 98 12.91 -19.88 1.88
N ASN A 99 14.25 -19.89 1.99
CA ASN A 99 15.12 -20.91 1.41
C ASN A 99 14.87 -21.14 -0.10
N ALA A 100 14.66 -20.04 -0.83
CA ALA A 100 14.34 -20.06 -2.26
C ALA A 100 15.27 -19.12 -3.05
N ASP A 101 15.82 -19.61 -4.17
CA ASP A 101 16.71 -18.87 -5.05
C ASP A 101 16.06 -18.65 -6.41
N PHE A 102 15.32 -17.56 -6.56
CA PHE A 102 14.66 -17.24 -7.81
C PHE A 102 15.62 -16.83 -8.92
N LEU A 103 16.70 -16.12 -8.60
CA LEU A 103 17.69 -15.74 -9.61
C LEU A 103 18.52 -16.94 -10.11
N GLY A 104 18.58 -18.02 -9.34
CA GLY A 104 19.19 -19.28 -9.74
C GLY A 104 18.35 -20.09 -10.74
N CYS A 105 17.04 -19.79 -10.89
CA CYS A 105 16.20 -20.43 -11.89
C CYS A 105 16.57 -19.98 -13.30
N ALA A 106 16.71 -20.96 -14.23
CA ALA A 106 17.04 -20.65 -15.62
C ALA A 106 15.83 -20.10 -16.41
N THR A 107 14.61 -20.53 -16.06
CA THR A 107 13.37 -20.15 -16.75
C THR A 107 12.29 -19.70 -15.78
N ASP A 108 11.25 -19.02 -16.30
CA ASP A 108 10.07 -18.64 -15.53
C ASP A 108 9.27 -19.86 -15.06
N GLU A 109 9.29 -20.97 -15.84
CA GLU A 109 8.67 -22.23 -15.45
C GLU A 109 9.31 -22.80 -14.18
N GLU A 110 10.64 -22.84 -14.12
CA GLU A 110 11.37 -23.27 -12.92
C GLU A 110 11.07 -22.37 -11.72
N ALA A 111 10.98 -21.07 -11.93
CA ALA A 111 10.61 -20.12 -10.88
C ALA A 111 9.18 -20.35 -10.37
N ARG A 112 8.21 -20.66 -11.25
CA ARG A 112 6.83 -21.03 -10.86
C ARG A 112 6.78 -22.33 -10.06
N GLU A 113 7.56 -23.32 -10.43
CA GLU A 113 7.66 -24.59 -9.66
C GLU A 113 8.33 -24.35 -8.28
N LEU A 114 9.35 -23.50 -8.22
CA LEU A 114 9.95 -23.08 -6.95
C LEU A 114 8.94 -22.37 -6.06
N ALA A 115 8.16 -21.42 -6.61
CA ALA A 115 7.11 -20.71 -5.90
C ALA A 115 6.05 -21.65 -5.32
N LYS A 116 5.58 -22.64 -6.09
CA LYS A 116 4.66 -23.68 -5.58
C LYS A 116 5.28 -24.51 -4.45
N LYS A 117 6.56 -24.86 -4.57
CA LYS A 117 7.28 -25.65 -3.55
C LYS A 117 7.34 -24.93 -2.21
N ILE A 118 7.55 -23.61 -2.21
CA ILE A 118 7.55 -22.79 -0.99
C ILE A 118 6.15 -22.33 -0.57
N LYS A 119 5.10 -22.73 -1.29
CA LYS A 119 3.70 -22.37 -1.06
C LYS A 119 3.43 -20.86 -1.16
N LEU A 120 4.15 -20.17 -2.02
CA LEU A 120 3.88 -18.79 -2.33
C LEU A 120 2.49 -18.67 -3.00
N PRO A 121 1.56 -17.84 -2.49
CA PRO A 121 0.29 -17.62 -3.14
C PRO A 121 0.48 -16.77 -4.41
N PHE A 122 0.11 -17.30 -5.58
CA PHE A 122 0.05 -16.56 -6.84
C PHE A 122 -0.92 -17.24 -7.80
N ASP A 123 -1.68 -16.43 -8.53
CA ASP A 123 -2.72 -16.91 -9.47
C ASP A 123 -2.28 -16.79 -10.93
N ASP A 124 -1.27 -15.98 -11.23
CA ASP A 124 -0.81 -15.71 -12.58
C ASP A 124 0.05 -16.85 -13.12
N LYS A 125 -0.53 -17.62 -14.06
CA LYS A 125 0.19 -18.71 -14.77
C LYS A 125 1.31 -18.21 -15.68
N THR A 126 1.36 -16.92 -15.94
CA THR A 126 2.36 -16.24 -16.77
C THR A 126 3.34 -15.41 -15.92
N ALA A 127 3.27 -15.51 -14.59
CA ALA A 127 4.15 -14.79 -13.70
C ALA A 127 5.63 -15.04 -14.03
N THR A 128 6.37 -13.96 -14.22
CA THR A 128 7.82 -13.99 -14.49
C THR A 128 8.60 -14.26 -13.22
N LYS A 129 9.84 -14.66 -13.39
CA LYS A 129 10.78 -14.88 -12.29
C LYS A 129 10.92 -13.64 -11.39
N GLY A 130 10.98 -12.45 -11.99
CA GLY A 130 11.07 -11.19 -11.24
C GLY A 130 9.81 -10.89 -10.41
N LYS A 131 8.62 -11.08 -11.00
CA LYS A 131 7.36 -10.94 -10.24
C LYS A 131 7.27 -11.92 -9.07
N LEU A 132 7.67 -13.18 -9.27
CA LEU A 132 7.64 -14.20 -8.21
C LEU A 132 8.64 -13.90 -7.11
N LEU A 133 9.82 -13.34 -7.45
CA LEU A 133 10.81 -12.89 -6.47
C LEU A 133 10.25 -11.78 -5.59
N ALA A 134 9.59 -10.77 -6.19
CA ALA A 134 8.98 -9.68 -5.45
C ALA A 134 7.85 -10.19 -4.52
N LEU A 135 6.92 -11.01 -5.04
CA LEU A 135 5.87 -11.63 -4.22
C LEU A 135 6.41 -12.48 -3.07
N ALA A 136 7.51 -13.21 -3.30
CA ALA A 136 8.15 -13.99 -2.24
C ALA A 136 8.81 -13.08 -1.18
N PHE A 137 9.32 -11.93 -1.57
CA PHE A 137 9.84 -10.94 -0.64
C PHE A 137 8.72 -10.39 0.23
N ASP A 138 7.62 -9.94 -0.35
CA ASP A 138 6.46 -9.40 0.37
C ASP A 138 5.89 -10.43 1.36
N GLU A 139 5.75 -11.70 0.94
CA GLU A 139 5.14 -12.75 1.77
C GLU A 139 6.03 -13.26 2.90
N PHE A 140 7.35 -13.36 2.68
CA PHE A 140 8.22 -14.09 3.62
C PHE A 140 9.28 -13.23 4.31
N VAL A 141 9.56 -12.02 3.83
CA VAL A 141 10.71 -11.21 4.27
C VAL A 141 10.29 -9.91 4.93
N GLU A 142 9.37 -9.16 4.34
CA GLU A 142 9.05 -7.79 4.73
C GLU A 142 8.74 -7.67 6.23
N ASP A 143 7.92 -8.57 6.76
CA ASP A 143 7.50 -8.62 8.17
C ASP A 143 8.63 -9.02 9.15
N LYS A 144 9.82 -9.33 8.68
CA LYS A 144 11.01 -9.69 9.49
C LYS A 144 12.02 -8.55 9.59
N LEU A 145 11.88 -7.48 8.81
CA LEU A 145 12.83 -6.39 8.72
C LEU A 145 12.60 -5.35 9.82
N ILE A 146 13.14 -5.60 11.00
CA ILE A 146 12.97 -4.70 12.18
C ILE A 146 14.03 -3.59 12.19
N GLN A 147 15.32 -3.95 12.04
CA GLN A 147 16.42 -2.98 12.01
C GLN A 147 16.58 -2.34 10.65
N PRO A 148 17.12 -1.10 10.56
CA PRO A 148 17.34 -0.41 9.29
C PRO A 148 18.09 -1.28 8.28
N THR A 149 17.41 -1.64 7.21
CA THR A 149 17.93 -2.55 6.19
C THR A 149 17.56 -2.04 4.80
N PHE A 150 18.59 -1.77 3.98
CA PHE A 150 18.38 -1.55 2.56
C PHE A 150 18.18 -2.89 1.86
N ILE A 151 17.04 -3.07 1.25
CA ILE A 151 16.82 -4.13 0.27
C ILE A 151 17.20 -3.57 -1.08
N ILE A 152 18.16 -4.23 -1.75
CA ILE A 152 18.74 -3.80 -3.02
C ILE A 152 18.45 -4.83 -4.11
N ASP A 153 18.73 -4.46 -5.37
CA ASP A 153 18.68 -5.38 -6.50
C ASP A 153 17.25 -5.86 -6.84
N TYR A 154 16.37 -4.90 -7.07
CA TYR A 154 14.97 -5.13 -7.45
C TYR A 154 14.86 -5.65 -8.90
N PRO A 155 13.85 -6.51 -9.19
CA PRO A 155 13.57 -6.94 -10.56
C PRO A 155 13.18 -5.78 -11.49
N VAL A 156 13.57 -5.91 -12.76
CA VAL A 156 13.24 -4.93 -13.81
C VAL A 156 11.74 -4.75 -13.97
N GLU A 157 10.96 -5.83 -13.84
CA GLU A 157 9.52 -5.86 -14.00
C GLU A 157 8.77 -4.92 -13.04
N ASN A 158 9.32 -4.76 -11.84
CA ASN A 158 8.75 -3.91 -10.79
C ASN A 158 9.42 -2.54 -10.71
N SER A 159 10.28 -2.18 -11.67
CA SER A 159 11.13 -0.99 -11.59
C SER A 159 11.22 -0.24 -12.93
N PRO A 160 10.09 0.29 -13.46
CA PRO A 160 10.02 0.81 -14.84
C PRO A 160 10.87 2.05 -15.11
N LEU A 161 11.29 2.78 -14.08
CA LEU A 161 12.06 4.03 -14.19
C LEU A 161 13.52 3.87 -13.70
N SER A 162 13.86 2.67 -13.21
CA SER A 162 15.19 2.39 -12.65
C SER A 162 16.16 1.89 -13.71
N LYS A 163 17.42 2.30 -13.59
CA LYS A 163 18.53 1.83 -14.44
C LYS A 163 18.80 0.35 -14.22
N ARG A 164 19.07 -0.39 -15.31
CA ARG A 164 19.49 -1.80 -15.23
C ARG A 164 20.85 -1.91 -14.56
N LYS A 165 21.01 -2.88 -13.66
CA LYS A 165 22.29 -3.17 -13.02
C LYS A 165 23.24 -3.79 -14.04
N LYS A 166 24.41 -3.18 -14.19
CA LYS A 166 25.42 -3.64 -15.14
C LYS A 166 25.93 -5.04 -14.80
N GLY A 167 25.93 -5.93 -15.77
CA GLY A 167 26.44 -7.29 -15.64
C GLY A 167 25.49 -8.30 -14.96
N VAL A 168 24.30 -7.87 -14.56
CA VAL A 168 23.25 -8.74 -13.98
C VAL A 168 21.97 -8.58 -14.78
N SER A 169 21.53 -9.65 -15.42
CA SER A 169 20.30 -9.61 -16.22
C SER A 169 19.06 -9.61 -15.32
N GLY A 170 18.03 -8.81 -15.70
CA GLY A 170 16.73 -8.78 -15.02
C GLY A 170 16.71 -8.00 -13.72
N ILE A 171 17.79 -7.33 -13.32
CA ILE A 171 17.94 -6.60 -12.06
C ILE A 171 18.23 -5.12 -12.32
N THR A 172 17.75 -4.27 -11.42
CA THR A 172 17.94 -2.81 -11.44
C THR A 172 18.80 -2.32 -10.27
N GLU A 173 19.37 -1.13 -10.44
CA GLU A 173 20.04 -0.36 -9.39
C GLU A 173 19.01 0.40 -8.55
N ARG A 174 18.19 -0.34 -7.76
CA ARG A 174 17.15 0.17 -6.88
C ARG A 174 17.34 -0.36 -5.47
N PHE A 175 16.97 0.46 -4.52
CA PHE A 175 16.81 0.02 -3.14
C PHE A 175 15.53 0.58 -2.50
N GLU A 176 15.06 -0.10 -1.49
CA GLU A 176 14.12 0.41 -0.50
C GLU A 176 14.71 0.26 0.88
N LEU A 177 14.47 1.25 1.76
CA LEU A 177 14.84 1.17 3.16
C LEU A 177 13.65 0.67 3.97
N PHE A 178 13.84 -0.45 4.65
CA PHE A 178 12.89 -0.97 5.61
C PHE A 178 13.35 -0.71 7.04
N ILE A 179 12.43 -0.24 7.89
CA ILE A 179 12.61 -0.11 9.33
C ILE A 179 11.30 -0.50 9.99
N ASN A 180 11.34 -1.38 10.98
CA ASN A 180 10.15 -1.86 11.69
C ASN A 180 9.05 -2.37 10.73
N THR A 181 9.44 -3.19 9.76
CA THR A 181 8.58 -3.76 8.71
C THR A 181 8.00 -2.75 7.70
N TRP A 182 8.35 -1.47 7.80
CA TRP A 182 7.81 -0.43 6.92
C TRP A 182 8.82 0.01 5.89
N GLU A 183 8.39 0.13 4.65
CA GLU A 183 9.09 0.88 3.63
C GLU A 183 9.12 2.37 4.02
N MET A 184 10.31 2.88 4.31
CA MET A 184 10.55 4.26 4.70
C MET A 184 11.05 5.13 3.57
N CYS A 185 11.70 4.51 2.57
CA CYS A 185 12.36 5.20 1.46
C CYS A 185 12.45 4.28 0.26
N ASN A 186 12.27 4.84 -0.94
CA ASN A 186 12.48 4.18 -2.22
C ASN A 186 13.42 5.04 -3.07
N ALA A 187 14.45 4.43 -3.64
CA ALA A 187 15.44 5.15 -4.44
C ALA A 187 16.11 4.26 -5.49
N TYR A 188 16.60 4.87 -6.56
CA TYR A 188 17.32 4.15 -7.62
C TYR A 188 18.21 5.07 -8.45
N SER A 189 19.21 4.46 -9.13
CA SER A 189 19.84 5.12 -10.26
C SER A 189 18.84 5.29 -11.38
N GLU A 190 18.71 6.51 -11.89
CA GLU A 190 17.72 6.86 -12.88
C GLU A 190 18.02 6.23 -14.24
N LEU A 191 16.99 5.69 -14.88
CA LEU A 191 17.09 5.25 -16.26
C LEU A 191 17.23 6.48 -17.17
N ASN A 192 18.39 6.63 -17.80
CA ASN A 192 18.75 7.75 -18.65
C ASN A 192 18.90 7.39 -20.14
N ASP A 193 18.55 6.17 -20.52
CA ASP A 193 18.47 5.73 -21.93
C ASP A 193 17.05 5.93 -22.45
N PRO A 194 16.84 6.81 -23.43
CA PRO A 194 15.50 7.09 -23.97
C PRO A 194 14.88 5.87 -24.67
N ILE A 195 15.69 4.98 -25.26
CA ILE A 195 15.20 3.79 -25.96
C ILE A 195 14.66 2.78 -24.95
N ASP A 196 15.48 2.41 -23.93
CA ASP A 196 15.04 1.51 -22.85
C ASP A 196 13.82 2.10 -22.10
N GLN A 197 13.79 3.42 -21.86
CA GLN A 197 12.67 4.05 -21.19
C GLN A 197 11.36 3.95 -22.02
N LEU A 198 11.44 4.16 -23.32
CA LEU A 198 10.27 4.03 -24.19
C LEU A 198 9.75 2.58 -24.22
N GLU A 199 10.66 1.61 -24.32
CA GLU A 199 10.33 0.17 -24.28
C GLU A 199 9.59 -0.20 -22.99
N ARG A 200 10.06 0.31 -21.83
CA ARG A 200 9.42 0.07 -20.54
C ARG A 200 8.05 0.72 -20.42
N PHE A 201 7.88 1.93 -20.90
CA PHE A 201 6.57 2.56 -20.96
C PHE A 201 5.58 1.77 -21.84
N GLN A 202 6.04 1.25 -22.97
CA GLN A 202 5.22 0.40 -23.82
C GLN A 202 4.81 -0.90 -23.14
N GLU A 203 5.71 -1.51 -22.37
CA GLU A 203 5.39 -2.71 -21.60
C GLU A 203 4.39 -2.41 -20.47
N GLN A 204 4.54 -1.29 -19.76
CA GLN A 204 3.56 -0.83 -18.76
C GLN A 204 2.17 -0.62 -19.39
N LEU A 205 2.09 -0.03 -20.58
CA LEU A 205 0.83 0.14 -21.30
C LEU A 205 0.17 -1.20 -21.62
N ARG A 206 0.95 -2.20 -22.05
CA ARG A 206 0.43 -3.57 -22.29
C ARG A 206 -0.08 -4.24 -21.01
N LEU A 207 0.52 -3.96 -19.86
CA LEU A 207 0.04 -4.44 -18.56
C LEU A 207 -1.27 -3.76 -18.16
N SER A 208 -1.39 -2.44 -18.37
CA SER A 208 -2.63 -1.68 -18.16
C SER A 208 -3.80 -2.22 -19.00
N GLU A 209 -3.57 -2.53 -20.27
CA GLU A 209 -4.58 -3.13 -21.16
C GLU A 209 -5.06 -4.51 -20.66
N LYS A 210 -4.27 -5.18 -19.82
CA LYS A 210 -4.61 -6.45 -19.16
C LYS A 210 -5.26 -6.29 -17.78
N GLY A 211 -5.51 -5.04 -17.34
CA GLY A 211 -6.20 -4.72 -16.09
C GLY A 211 -5.28 -4.40 -14.90
N ASP A 212 -4.03 -4.05 -15.16
CA ASP A 212 -3.14 -3.50 -14.14
C ASP A 212 -3.40 -2.00 -13.97
N ASP A 213 -4.08 -1.63 -12.88
CA ASP A 213 -4.51 -0.25 -12.60
C ASP A 213 -3.34 0.67 -12.16
N GLU A 214 -2.17 0.11 -11.84
CA GLU A 214 -0.98 0.86 -11.43
C GLU A 214 -0.06 1.22 -12.61
N ALA A 215 -0.37 0.73 -13.82
CA ALA A 215 0.46 0.93 -14.99
C ALA A 215 0.49 2.39 -15.44
N MET A 216 1.69 2.87 -15.76
CA MET A 216 1.97 4.26 -16.12
C MET A 216 1.57 4.60 -17.57
N PHE A 217 1.14 5.84 -17.80
CA PHE A 217 0.95 6.39 -19.13
C PHE A 217 2.31 6.70 -19.80
N ILE A 218 2.35 6.63 -21.15
CA ILE A 218 3.53 7.02 -21.90
C ILE A 218 3.65 8.56 -21.90
N ASP A 219 4.68 9.09 -21.25
CA ASP A 219 5.05 10.51 -21.31
C ASP A 219 6.11 10.72 -22.39
N MET A 220 5.65 11.03 -23.61
CA MET A 220 6.53 11.26 -24.77
C MET A 220 7.37 12.53 -24.62
N ASP A 221 6.95 13.53 -23.85
CA ASP A 221 7.73 14.72 -23.59
C ASP A 221 8.90 14.42 -22.64
N PHE A 222 8.71 13.48 -21.71
CA PHE A 222 9.81 12.97 -20.88
C PHE A 222 10.81 12.17 -21.71
N VAL A 223 10.35 11.27 -22.60
CA VAL A 223 11.25 10.52 -23.51
C VAL A 223 12.06 11.51 -24.36
N ARG A 224 11.42 12.53 -24.93
CA ARG A 224 12.11 13.59 -25.68
C ARG A 224 13.12 14.34 -24.82
N ALA A 225 12.83 14.61 -23.56
CA ALA A 225 13.80 15.23 -22.64
C ALA A 225 15.04 14.34 -22.46
N LEU A 226 14.86 13.02 -22.33
CA LEU A 226 15.99 12.08 -22.24
C LEU A 226 16.85 12.07 -23.52
N GLU A 227 16.27 12.29 -24.71
CA GLU A 227 17.01 12.40 -25.98
C GLU A 227 17.99 13.58 -26.00
N TYR A 228 17.71 14.68 -25.25
CA TYR A 228 18.65 15.77 -25.07
C TYR A 228 19.85 15.40 -24.20
N GLY A 229 19.72 14.36 -23.40
CA GLY A 229 20.76 13.82 -22.53
C GLY A 229 20.53 14.13 -21.06
N MET A 230 20.23 13.10 -20.27
CA MET A 230 20.20 13.18 -18.82
C MET A 230 21.52 12.61 -18.27
N PRO A 231 22.26 13.35 -17.41
CA PRO A 231 23.47 12.82 -16.79
C PRO A 231 23.12 11.59 -15.91
N THR A 232 24.14 10.80 -15.57
CA THR A 232 23.94 9.80 -14.52
C THR A 232 23.46 10.51 -13.26
N CYS A 233 22.31 10.10 -12.74
CA CYS A 233 21.71 10.68 -11.55
C CYS A 233 20.94 9.60 -10.77
N SER A 234 20.60 9.94 -9.56
CA SER A 234 19.81 9.07 -8.70
C SER A 234 18.74 9.90 -7.99
N GLY A 235 17.56 9.30 -7.82
CA GLY A 235 16.43 9.90 -7.11
C GLY A 235 16.04 9.08 -5.88
N MET A 236 15.37 9.74 -4.94
CA MET A 236 14.93 9.17 -3.67
C MET A 236 13.63 9.82 -3.22
N GLY A 237 12.63 9.00 -2.92
CA GLY A 237 11.38 9.38 -2.27
C GLY A 237 11.31 8.92 -0.82
N ILE A 238 10.89 9.81 0.10
CA ILE A 238 10.69 9.49 1.51
C ILE A 238 9.32 10.01 1.95
N GLY A 239 8.52 9.14 2.60
CA GLY A 239 7.28 9.52 3.25
C GLY A 239 7.54 10.31 4.54
N ILE A 240 7.25 11.61 4.53
CA ILE A 240 7.47 12.49 5.68
C ILE A 240 6.56 12.11 6.85
N ASP A 241 5.33 11.72 6.59
CA ASP A 241 4.39 11.31 7.64
C ASP A 241 4.88 10.03 8.33
N ARG A 242 5.33 9.02 7.58
CA ARG A 242 5.92 7.80 8.15
C ARG A 242 7.20 8.10 8.93
N LEU A 243 8.07 8.97 8.40
CA LEU A 243 9.27 9.42 9.12
C LEU A 243 8.90 10.09 10.44
N THR A 244 7.86 10.94 10.45
CA THR A 244 7.38 11.63 11.65
C THR A 244 6.81 10.64 12.66
N MET A 245 5.95 9.69 12.22
CA MET A 245 5.45 8.61 13.08
C MET A 245 6.59 7.87 13.77
N PHE A 246 7.59 7.50 13.00
CA PHE A 246 8.74 6.75 13.48
C PHE A 246 9.57 7.56 14.49
N MET A 247 9.90 8.82 14.17
CA MET A 247 10.70 9.68 15.08
C MET A 247 9.98 10.07 16.36
N THR A 248 8.64 10.05 16.36
CA THR A 248 7.80 10.45 17.52
C THR A 248 7.12 9.27 18.21
N ASN A 249 7.45 8.04 17.82
CA ASN A 249 6.86 6.80 18.35
C ASN A 249 5.32 6.80 18.28
N GLN A 250 4.75 7.23 17.15
CA GLN A 250 3.31 7.22 16.94
C GLN A 250 2.89 6.00 16.10
N PRO A 251 1.87 5.25 16.53
CA PRO A 251 1.46 4.01 15.84
C PRO A 251 0.57 4.26 14.62
N SER A 252 0.03 5.48 14.46
CA SER A 252 -0.90 5.80 13.40
C SER A 252 -0.53 7.09 12.67
N ILE A 253 -0.68 7.09 11.34
CA ILE A 253 -0.49 8.28 10.51
C ILE A 253 -1.45 9.42 10.91
N GLN A 254 -2.64 9.09 11.45
CA GLN A 254 -3.60 10.07 11.93
C GLN A 254 -3.06 10.87 13.12
N ASP A 255 -2.14 10.31 13.91
CA ASP A 255 -1.56 10.97 15.08
C ASP A 255 -0.53 12.05 14.72
N VAL A 256 -0.04 12.04 13.47
CA VAL A 256 0.96 12.99 12.96
C VAL A 256 0.41 13.95 11.91
N LEU A 257 -0.84 13.78 11.48
CA LEU A 257 -1.52 14.68 10.57
C LEU A 257 -2.38 15.69 11.34
N PHE A 258 -2.24 16.98 11.03
CA PHE A 258 -3.10 18.02 11.64
C PHE A 258 -4.58 17.88 11.23
N PHE A 259 -4.85 17.43 10.00
CA PHE A 259 -6.18 17.28 9.45
C PHE A 259 -6.31 15.94 8.70
N PRO A 260 -6.31 14.79 9.44
CA PRO A 260 -6.43 13.49 8.81
C PRO A 260 -7.80 13.35 8.12
N GLN A 261 -7.81 12.63 7.01
CA GLN A 261 -9.08 12.24 6.36
C GLN A 261 -9.87 11.32 7.30
N MET A 262 -11.12 11.69 7.54
CA MET A 262 -12.03 10.88 8.34
C MET A 262 -12.89 10.01 7.43
N ARG A 263 -13.10 8.75 7.82
CA ARG A 263 -14.08 7.92 7.12
C ARG A 263 -15.45 8.59 7.21
N PRO A 264 -16.19 8.71 6.10
CA PRO A 264 -17.57 9.21 6.16
C PRO A 264 -18.35 8.41 7.19
N GLU A 265 -18.99 9.09 8.12
CA GLU A 265 -19.97 8.41 8.96
C GLU A 265 -20.98 7.71 8.04
N LYS A 266 -21.14 6.41 8.19
CA LYS A 266 -22.28 5.72 7.57
C LYS A 266 -23.50 6.35 8.19
N LYS A 267 -24.12 7.31 7.51
CA LYS A 267 -25.47 7.75 7.87
C LYS A 267 -26.33 6.51 7.77
N VAL A 268 -26.63 5.95 8.92
CA VAL A 268 -27.60 4.87 9.04
C VAL A 268 -28.95 5.53 8.77
N VAL A 269 -29.33 5.57 7.51
CA VAL A 269 -30.64 6.08 7.11
C VAL A 269 -31.66 5.01 7.52
N SER A 270 -32.32 5.24 8.62
CA SER A 270 -33.52 4.45 8.96
C SER A 270 -34.71 5.00 8.19
N ASP A 271 -35.53 4.11 7.67
CA ASP A 271 -36.82 4.49 7.14
C ASP A 271 -37.68 5.09 8.29
N PRO A 272 -38.50 6.10 8.02
CA PRO A 272 -39.44 6.65 8.99
C PRO A 272 -40.50 5.62 9.38
N VAL A 273 -41.12 5.81 10.53
CA VAL A 273 -42.12 4.88 11.11
C VAL A 273 -43.25 4.58 10.13
N GLU A 274 -43.67 5.59 9.38
CA GLU A 274 -44.76 5.53 8.42
C GLU A 274 -44.53 4.45 7.35
N LYS A 275 -43.34 4.30 6.87
CA LYS A 275 -42.99 3.25 5.88
C LYS A 275 -43.13 1.82 6.42
N TYR A 276 -42.88 1.63 7.70
CA TYR A 276 -43.09 0.32 8.34
C TYR A 276 -44.59 0.05 8.57
N THR A 277 -45.33 1.06 8.96
CA THR A 277 -46.79 0.91 9.17
C THR A 277 -47.53 0.69 7.86
N GLU A 278 -47.05 1.25 6.73
CA GLU A 278 -47.61 1.00 5.40
C GLU A 278 -47.55 -0.49 4.99
N ILE A 279 -46.55 -1.25 5.46
CA ILE A 279 -46.42 -2.70 5.22
C ILE A 279 -47.07 -3.53 6.35
N GLY A 280 -47.82 -2.91 7.26
CA GLY A 280 -48.57 -3.56 8.33
C GLY A 280 -47.81 -3.82 9.62
N VAL A 281 -46.60 -3.28 9.79
CA VAL A 281 -45.84 -3.36 11.06
C VAL A 281 -46.52 -2.44 12.08
N PRO A 282 -46.94 -2.93 13.25
CA PRO A 282 -47.49 -2.05 14.31
C PRO A 282 -46.44 -1.04 14.78
N GLU A 283 -46.83 0.19 15.01
CA GLU A 283 -45.95 1.30 15.38
C GLU A 283 -45.05 0.97 16.58
N GLU A 284 -45.57 0.26 17.57
CA GLU A 284 -44.85 -0.18 18.77
C GLU A 284 -43.70 -1.14 18.48
N TRP A 285 -43.73 -1.85 17.33
CA TRP A 285 -42.69 -2.78 16.91
C TRP A 285 -41.58 -2.11 16.09
N VAL A 286 -41.81 -0.97 15.48
CA VAL A 286 -40.84 -0.30 14.62
C VAL A 286 -39.54 0.01 15.37
N PRO A 287 -39.54 0.61 16.57
CA PRO A 287 -38.28 0.84 17.31
C PRO A 287 -37.57 -0.44 17.69
N VAL A 288 -38.29 -1.54 17.91
CA VAL A 288 -37.69 -2.85 18.23
C VAL A 288 -36.98 -3.43 17.01
N ILE A 289 -37.64 -3.40 15.88
CA ILE A 289 -37.12 -3.87 14.58
C ILE A 289 -35.87 -3.07 14.20
N GLN A 290 -35.88 -1.76 14.36
CA GLN A 290 -34.75 -0.89 14.11
C GLN A 290 -33.57 -1.19 15.08
N LYS A 291 -33.84 -1.44 16.36
CA LYS A 291 -32.82 -1.88 17.34
C LYS A 291 -32.23 -3.25 17.04
N MET A 292 -32.95 -4.12 16.35
CA MET A 292 -32.47 -5.39 15.86
C MET A 292 -31.56 -5.23 14.61
N GLY A 293 -31.40 -4.01 14.11
CA GLY A 293 -30.53 -3.70 12.96
C GLY A 293 -31.27 -3.63 11.61
N TYR A 294 -32.58 -3.80 11.59
CA TYR A 294 -33.38 -3.71 10.36
C TYR A 294 -33.94 -2.29 10.19
N LEU A 295 -33.05 -1.43 9.65
CA LEU A 295 -33.29 0.01 9.61
C LEU A 295 -34.12 0.48 8.41
N THR A 296 -34.37 -0.37 7.44
CA THR A 296 -35.16 -0.08 6.26
C THR A 296 -36.16 -1.20 5.99
N VAL A 297 -37.30 -0.86 5.42
CA VAL A 297 -38.31 -1.83 4.96
C VAL A 297 -37.71 -2.81 3.96
N GLU A 298 -36.83 -2.34 3.10
CA GLU A 298 -36.13 -3.21 2.15
C GLU A 298 -35.27 -4.28 2.87
N SER A 299 -34.68 -3.95 4.03
CA SER A 299 -33.93 -4.92 4.84
C SER A 299 -34.82 -6.01 5.46
N LEU A 300 -36.09 -5.69 5.77
CA LEU A 300 -37.07 -6.68 6.23
C LEU A 300 -37.48 -7.65 5.12
N ARG A 301 -37.70 -7.13 3.91
CA ARG A 301 -38.10 -7.91 2.74
C ARG A 301 -37.09 -8.97 2.30
N LYS A 302 -35.85 -8.83 2.74
CA LYS A 302 -34.75 -9.81 2.46
C LYS A 302 -34.72 -10.96 3.48
N LEU A 303 -35.56 -10.95 4.50
CA LEU A 303 -35.52 -11.92 5.58
C LEU A 303 -36.42 -13.14 5.33
N ALA A 304 -35.99 -14.29 5.84
CA ALA A 304 -36.85 -15.45 5.92
C ALA A 304 -37.89 -15.24 7.05
N PRO A 305 -39.20 -15.17 6.76
CA PRO A 305 -40.23 -14.77 7.73
C PRO A 305 -40.23 -15.61 9.01
N GLY A 306 -40.04 -16.92 8.90
CA GLY A 306 -40.04 -17.83 10.07
C GLY A 306 -38.86 -17.61 11.01
N LYS A 307 -37.65 -17.30 10.46
CA LYS A 307 -36.50 -16.96 11.26
C LYS A 307 -36.71 -15.62 11.94
N PHE A 308 -37.12 -14.61 11.18
CA PHE A 308 -37.36 -13.27 11.71
C PHE A 308 -38.43 -13.25 12.82
N PHE A 309 -39.51 -14.01 12.67
CA PHE A 309 -40.54 -14.19 13.72
C PHE A 309 -39.93 -14.70 15.04
N ASN A 310 -39.09 -15.75 14.97
CA ASN A 310 -38.43 -16.32 16.14
C ASN A 310 -37.46 -15.31 16.80
N ASP A 311 -36.68 -14.61 15.98
CA ASP A 311 -35.72 -13.59 16.44
C ASP A 311 -36.44 -12.42 17.13
N LEU A 312 -37.56 -11.98 16.56
CA LEU A 312 -38.39 -10.90 17.09
C LEU A 312 -39.01 -11.27 18.45
N CYS A 313 -39.61 -12.47 18.55
CA CYS A 313 -40.15 -12.98 19.80
C CYS A 313 -39.05 -13.19 20.86
N GLY A 314 -37.88 -13.71 20.44
CA GLY A 314 -36.72 -13.86 21.29
C GLY A 314 -36.22 -12.53 21.83
N PHE A 315 -36.13 -11.51 20.99
CA PHE A 315 -35.70 -10.15 21.37
C PHE A 315 -36.68 -9.51 22.36
N ASN A 316 -37.97 -9.61 22.11
CA ASN A 316 -39.01 -9.13 23.01
C ASN A 316 -38.91 -9.75 24.42
N LYS A 317 -38.76 -11.09 24.48
CA LYS A 317 -38.62 -11.84 25.74
C LYS A 317 -37.32 -11.50 26.47
N LYS A 318 -36.18 -11.49 25.75
CA LYS A 318 -34.85 -11.19 26.30
C LYS A 318 -34.78 -9.80 26.92
N ASN A 319 -35.36 -8.81 26.25
CA ASN A 319 -35.33 -7.42 26.68
C ASN A 319 -36.54 -7.01 27.56
N LYS A 320 -37.44 -7.95 27.89
CA LYS A 320 -38.65 -7.74 28.74
C LYS A 320 -39.52 -6.57 28.26
N LEU A 321 -39.72 -6.43 26.95
CA LEU A 321 -40.43 -5.28 26.38
C LEU A 321 -41.94 -5.35 26.62
N GLY A 322 -42.51 -6.54 26.87
CA GLY A 322 -43.91 -6.72 27.17
C GLY A 322 -44.86 -6.52 25.98
N LEU A 323 -44.34 -6.44 24.77
CA LEU A 323 -45.13 -6.26 23.57
C LEU A 323 -45.90 -7.54 23.24
N LYS A 324 -47.13 -7.40 22.73
CA LYS A 324 -47.91 -8.52 22.23
C LYS A 324 -47.23 -9.08 20.99
N ALA A 325 -46.81 -10.36 21.03
CA ALA A 325 -46.16 -10.99 19.89
C ALA A 325 -47.07 -11.01 18.66
N PRO A 326 -46.57 -10.61 17.48
CA PRO A 326 -47.31 -10.72 16.24
C PRO A 326 -47.56 -12.19 15.88
N SER A 327 -48.51 -12.48 15.01
CA SER A 327 -48.63 -13.81 14.42
C SER A 327 -47.58 -14.04 13.34
N ILE A 328 -47.30 -15.30 13.03
CA ILE A 328 -46.37 -15.66 11.93
C ILE A 328 -46.85 -15.13 10.56
N ASP A 329 -48.18 -15.06 10.37
CA ASP A 329 -48.77 -14.59 9.11
C ASP A 329 -48.66 -13.07 8.98
N GLU A 330 -48.80 -12.31 10.07
CA GLU A 330 -48.47 -10.87 10.07
C GLU A 330 -47.00 -10.63 9.69
N VAL A 331 -46.07 -11.37 10.30
CA VAL A 331 -44.63 -11.23 9.98
C VAL A 331 -44.29 -11.65 8.54
N LYS A 332 -45.00 -12.62 7.99
CA LYS A 332 -44.91 -12.93 6.55
C LYS A 332 -45.32 -11.73 5.69
N GLY A 333 -46.46 -11.09 6.02
CA GLY A 333 -46.89 -9.90 5.30
C GLY A 333 -45.86 -8.76 5.30
N TRP A 334 -45.08 -8.60 6.39
CA TRP A 334 -44.05 -7.57 6.47
C TRP A 334 -42.83 -7.91 5.62
N CYS A 335 -42.54 -9.19 5.42
CA CYS A 335 -41.39 -9.68 4.65
C CYS A 335 -41.72 -9.93 3.16
N ASP A 336 -43.01 -10.06 2.81
CA ASP A 336 -43.42 -10.30 1.43
C ASP A 336 -43.24 -9.04 0.56
N ALA A 337 -42.57 -9.23 -0.57
CA ALA A 337 -42.46 -8.21 -1.61
C ALA A 337 -43.78 -8.23 -2.42
N ASN A 338 -44.64 -7.27 -2.25
CA ASN A 338 -45.68 -6.92 -3.24
C ASN A 338 -45.07 -5.99 -4.30
#